data_8feb3ae235e1f3eee205154866cd6a0e
#
_entry.id   8feb3ae235e1f3eee205154866cd6a0e
#
_cell.length_a   1.000
_cell.length_b   1.000
_cell.length_c   1.000
_cell.angle_alpha   90.00
_cell.angle_beta   90.00
_cell.angle_gamma   90.00
#
_symmetry.space_group_name_H-M   'P 1'
#
loop_
_entity.id
_entity.type
_entity.pdbx_description
1 polymer ?
#
loop_
_entity_poly.entity_id
_entity_poly.type
_entity_poly.pdbx_seq_one_letter_code
_entity_poly.pdbx_strand_id
1 'polypeptide(L)'
;LFRSKSGTEPNLTADQEEHFFTYSLYPHAGTWREAGTEQEALNLNVPAKAVAGAAEKDRMEFLSVDKRDVVLETVKKAEDGDGVIVRLYEVENARTKVTLHCAEAIASAEETDLLENPIEGALGVKENEIELTIKPYEIRTIRIRTAK
;
A
#
# COMPACT_ATOMS: atom_id res chain seq x y z
N LEU A 1 3.08 -9.84 -21.15
CA LEU A 1 4.02 -10.93 -21.42
C LEU A 1 5.42 -10.43 -21.13
N PHE A 2 6.00 -10.88 -20.05
CA PHE A 2 7.42 -10.62 -19.77
C PHE A 2 8.25 -11.52 -20.74
N ARG A 3 8.87 -10.89 -21.70
CA ARG A 3 9.80 -11.56 -22.59
C ARG A 3 11.21 -11.15 -22.21
N SER A 4 11.99 -12.11 -21.77
CA SER A 4 13.42 -11.91 -21.51
C SER A 4 14.27 -12.50 -22.63
N LYS A 5 15.55 -12.15 -22.68
CA LYS A 5 16.54 -12.84 -23.54
C LYS A 5 16.90 -14.23 -23.01
N SER A 6 15.89 -15.02 -22.63
CA SER A 6 16.11 -16.39 -22.15
C SER A 6 16.42 -17.35 -23.31
N GLY A 7 17.15 -18.42 -23.03
CA GLY A 7 17.47 -19.43 -24.04
C GLY A 7 16.26 -20.22 -24.55
N THR A 8 15.13 -20.20 -23.83
CA THR A 8 13.95 -20.99 -24.14
C THR A 8 12.96 -20.26 -25.06
N GLU A 9 12.76 -18.97 -24.85
CA GLU A 9 11.91 -18.12 -25.71
C GLU A 9 12.58 -16.72 -25.84
N PRO A 10 13.64 -16.59 -26.63
CA PRO A 10 14.37 -15.36 -26.71
C PRO A 10 13.56 -14.28 -27.40
N ASN A 11 13.46 -13.11 -26.76
CA ASN A 11 13.06 -11.89 -27.42
C ASN A 11 14.31 -11.10 -27.79
N LEU A 12 14.64 -11.05 -29.07
CA LEU A 12 15.85 -10.39 -29.57
C LEU A 12 15.84 -8.86 -29.35
N THR A 13 14.67 -8.27 -29.11
CA THR A 13 14.47 -6.85 -28.87
C THR A 13 14.21 -6.51 -27.39
N ALA A 14 14.28 -7.51 -26.49
CA ALA A 14 14.15 -7.25 -25.06
C ALA A 14 15.33 -6.44 -24.54
N ASP A 15 15.05 -5.51 -23.64
CA ASP A 15 16.05 -4.69 -22.93
C ASP A 15 17.01 -3.90 -23.85
N GLN A 16 16.52 -3.48 -25.02
CA GLN A 16 17.30 -2.66 -25.97
C GLN A 16 17.00 -1.15 -25.84
N GLU A 17 16.07 -0.79 -24.96
CA GLU A 17 15.72 0.60 -24.69
C GLU A 17 16.70 1.22 -23.67
N GLU A 18 16.67 2.54 -23.58
CA GLU A 18 17.41 3.25 -22.55
C GLU A 18 16.70 3.08 -21.20
N HIS A 19 17.45 2.64 -20.18
CA HIS A 19 16.93 2.36 -18.84
C HIS A 19 17.40 3.43 -17.87
N PHE A 20 16.43 4.05 -17.16
CA PHE A 20 16.69 5.00 -16.09
C PHE A 20 16.32 4.34 -14.75
N PHE A 21 17.24 4.37 -13.80
CA PHE A 21 16.98 3.89 -12.46
C PHE A 21 17.73 4.74 -11.43
N THR A 22 17.21 4.78 -10.22
CA THR A 22 17.82 5.47 -9.10
C THR A 22 18.15 4.47 -8.00
N TYR A 23 19.32 4.60 -7.40
CA TYR A 23 19.70 3.89 -6.19
C TYR A 23 20.26 4.86 -5.16
N SER A 24 20.14 4.52 -3.89
CA SER A 24 20.65 5.32 -2.79
C SER A 24 21.42 4.47 -1.81
N LEU A 25 22.47 5.04 -1.23
CA LEU A 25 23.15 4.47 -0.08
C LEU A 25 22.58 5.09 1.19
N TYR A 26 22.05 4.26 2.07
CA TYR A 26 21.42 4.68 3.34
C TYR A 26 22.23 4.15 4.52
N PRO A 27 23.23 4.88 5.02
CA PRO A 27 23.97 4.53 6.23
C PRO A 27 23.05 4.69 7.46
N HIS A 28 22.97 3.68 8.31
CA HIS A 28 22.14 3.72 9.50
C HIS A 28 22.78 2.94 10.66
N ALA A 29 22.41 3.24 11.88
CA ALA A 29 22.71 2.41 13.05
C ALA A 29 21.64 1.33 13.24
N GLY A 30 22.00 0.24 13.90
CA GLY A 30 21.08 -0.87 14.17
C GLY A 30 20.75 -1.70 12.92
N THR A 31 19.63 -2.43 12.99
CA THR A 31 19.13 -3.24 11.90
C THR A 31 18.36 -2.39 10.87
N TRP A 32 18.19 -2.92 9.68
CA TRP A 32 17.38 -2.27 8.63
C TRP A 32 15.91 -2.00 9.07
N ARG A 33 15.36 -2.86 9.95
CA ARG A 33 14.03 -2.68 10.53
C ARG A 33 13.98 -1.48 11.48
N GLU A 34 14.96 -1.38 12.40
CA GLU A 34 15.05 -0.25 13.33
C GLU A 34 15.24 1.08 12.61
N ALA A 35 15.96 1.05 11.49
CA ALA A 35 16.21 2.21 10.64
C ALA A 35 15.02 2.59 9.73
N GLY A 36 14.01 1.74 9.59
CA GLY A 36 12.87 1.98 8.69
C GLY A 36 13.27 2.02 7.21
N THR A 37 14.19 1.13 6.80
CA THR A 37 14.76 1.11 5.44
C THR A 37 13.69 0.97 4.36
N GLU A 38 12.61 0.22 4.61
CA GLU A 38 11.49 0.10 3.68
C GLU A 38 10.79 1.43 3.43
N GLN A 39 10.59 2.22 4.48
CA GLN A 39 9.97 3.53 4.36
C GLN A 39 10.85 4.49 3.55
N GLU A 40 12.17 4.45 3.76
CA GLU A 40 13.11 5.26 2.99
C GLU A 40 13.19 4.79 1.53
N ALA A 41 13.13 3.49 1.27
CA ALA A 41 13.05 2.95 -0.07
C ALA A 41 11.75 3.35 -0.78
N LEU A 42 10.62 3.36 -0.07
CA LEU A 42 9.34 3.82 -0.59
C LEU A 42 9.40 5.32 -0.93
N ASN A 43 9.96 6.15 -0.05
CA ASN A 43 10.14 7.59 -0.28
C ASN A 43 11.01 7.88 -1.51
N LEU A 44 12.04 7.05 -1.76
CA LEU A 44 12.89 7.17 -2.94
C LEU A 44 12.13 6.83 -4.24
N ASN A 45 11.31 5.78 -4.20
CA ASN A 45 10.61 5.26 -5.39
C ASN A 45 9.30 6.01 -5.68
N VAL A 46 8.67 6.56 -4.66
CA VAL A 46 7.41 7.31 -4.75
C VAL A 46 7.59 8.69 -4.10
N PRO A 47 8.37 9.58 -4.72
CA PRO A 47 8.64 10.89 -4.14
C PRO A 47 7.37 11.75 -4.06
N ALA A 48 7.30 12.59 -3.04
CA ALA A 48 6.22 13.55 -2.87
C ALA A 48 6.14 14.51 -4.08
N LYS A 49 4.94 14.82 -4.50
CA LYS A 49 4.68 15.77 -5.58
C LYS A 49 4.31 17.13 -5.00
N ALA A 50 5.04 18.18 -5.40
CA ALA A 50 4.71 19.54 -5.07
C ALA A 50 3.81 20.15 -6.16
N VAL A 51 2.70 20.76 -5.74
CA VAL A 51 1.76 21.44 -6.63
C VAL A 51 1.57 22.86 -6.11
N ALA A 52 1.65 23.85 -7.00
CA ALA A 52 1.37 25.25 -6.66
C ALA A 52 -0.15 25.43 -6.42
N GLY A 53 -0.49 26.09 -5.32
CA GLY A 53 -1.89 26.37 -4.97
C GLY A 53 -2.02 26.85 -3.53
N ALA A 54 -3.24 27.23 -3.15
CA ALA A 54 -3.59 27.52 -1.76
C ALA A 54 -4.24 26.27 -1.15
N ALA A 55 -3.78 25.85 0.01
CA ALA A 55 -4.40 24.77 0.78
C ALA A 55 -5.33 25.36 1.86
N GLU A 56 -6.51 24.80 2.00
CA GLU A 56 -7.44 25.17 3.08
C GLU A 56 -6.99 24.67 4.44
N LYS A 57 -6.17 23.62 4.46
CA LYS A 57 -5.63 22.99 5.67
C LYS A 57 -4.14 22.74 5.51
N ASP A 58 -3.40 22.88 6.58
CA ASP A 58 -1.96 22.61 6.62
C ASP A 58 -1.64 21.11 6.43
N ARG A 59 -2.56 20.24 6.82
CA ARG A 59 -2.46 18.78 6.69
C ARG A 59 -3.82 18.17 6.49
N MET A 60 -3.89 17.20 5.57
CA MET A 60 -5.05 16.33 5.40
C MET A 60 -4.55 14.90 5.18
N GLU A 61 -5.15 13.96 5.89
CA GLU A 61 -4.84 12.54 5.82
C GLU A 61 -6.16 11.79 5.61
N PHE A 62 -6.30 11.11 4.49
CA PHE A 62 -7.53 10.37 4.17
C PHE A 62 -7.54 8.99 4.84
N LEU A 63 -6.41 8.28 4.76
CA LEU A 63 -6.20 6.95 5.35
C LEU A 63 -4.83 6.90 6.01
N SER A 64 -4.76 6.24 7.16
CA SER A 64 -3.49 5.95 7.83
C SER A 64 -3.53 4.64 8.60
N VAL A 65 -2.35 4.13 8.95
CA VAL A 65 -2.16 2.95 9.79
C VAL A 65 -1.32 3.30 11.01
N ASP A 66 -1.59 2.67 12.14
CA ASP A 66 -0.93 2.93 13.43
C ASP A 66 0.38 2.15 13.61
N LYS A 67 0.78 1.32 12.64
CA LYS A 67 1.97 0.46 12.70
C LYS A 67 2.90 0.74 11.53
N ARG A 68 4.18 0.92 11.82
CA ARG A 68 5.21 1.18 10.82
C ARG A 68 5.63 -0.06 10.02
N ASP A 69 5.43 -1.27 10.58
CA ASP A 69 5.67 -2.55 9.95
C ASP A 69 4.55 -2.97 8.97
N VAL A 70 3.53 -2.14 8.85
CA VAL A 70 2.46 -2.29 7.87
C VAL A 70 2.46 -1.11 6.91
N VAL A 71 2.65 -1.38 5.64
CA VAL A 71 2.64 -0.39 4.57
C VAL A 71 1.25 -0.30 3.97
N LEU A 72 0.69 0.92 3.92
CA LEU A 72 -0.46 1.26 3.12
C LEU A 72 0.03 1.61 1.72
N GLU A 73 -0.05 0.63 0.82
CA GLU A 73 0.60 0.70 -0.50
C GLU A 73 -0.30 1.29 -1.57
N THR A 74 -1.57 0.84 -1.61
CA THR A 74 -2.51 1.26 -2.65
C THR A 74 -3.78 1.83 -2.02
N VAL A 75 -4.21 2.98 -2.54
CA VAL A 75 -5.54 3.54 -2.35
C VAL A 75 -6.09 3.89 -3.72
N LYS A 76 -7.15 3.23 -4.13
CA LYS A 76 -7.76 3.46 -5.45
C LYS A 76 -9.28 3.33 -5.39
N LYS A 77 -9.97 3.90 -6.36
CA LYS A 77 -11.39 3.61 -6.58
C LYS A 77 -11.56 2.15 -6.99
N ALA A 78 -12.57 1.47 -6.48
CA ALA A 78 -12.91 0.10 -6.91
C ALA A 78 -13.23 0.05 -8.40
N GLU A 79 -12.89 -1.06 -9.08
CA GLU A 79 -13.11 -1.22 -10.54
C GLU A 79 -14.59 -1.11 -10.92
N ASP A 80 -15.47 -1.65 -10.10
CA ASP A 80 -16.93 -1.51 -10.26
C ASP A 80 -17.49 -0.14 -9.85
N GLY A 81 -16.64 0.73 -9.30
CA GLY A 81 -16.99 2.06 -8.85
C GLY A 81 -17.62 2.13 -7.47
N ASP A 82 -17.77 1.01 -6.75
CA ASP A 82 -18.40 0.92 -5.45
C ASP A 82 -17.38 0.86 -4.31
N GLY A 83 -16.98 2.03 -3.84
CA GLY A 83 -16.06 2.20 -2.72
C GLY A 83 -14.59 2.43 -3.12
N VAL A 84 -13.74 2.33 -2.12
CA VAL A 84 -12.28 2.52 -2.19
C VAL A 84 -11.60 1.21 -1.85
N ILE A 85 -10.68 0.80 -2.68
CA ILE A 85 -9.78 -0.34 -2.44
C ILE A 85 -8.53 0.15 -1.72
N VAL A 86 -8.23 -0.50 -0.63
CA VAL A 86 -7.03 -0.25 0.18
C VAL A 86 -6.21 -1.55 0.23
N ARG A 87 -4.94 -1.46 -0.11
CA ARG A 87 -4.02 -2.60 -0.03
C ARG A 87 -2.94 -2.33 0.99
N LEU A 88 -2.77 -3.28 1.88
CA LEU A 88 -1.80 -3.26 2.97
C LEU A 88 -0.90 -4.48 2.86
N TYR A 89 0.35 -4.35 3.28
CA TYR A 89 1.24 -5.50 3.47
C TYR A 89 2.18 -5.29 4.66
N GLU A 90 2.57 -6.40 5.29
CA GLU A 90 3.51 -6.43 6.40
C GLU A 90 4.94 -6.61 5.87
N VAL A 91 5.93 -5.90 6.45
CA VAL A 91 7.31 -5.82 5.93
C VAL A 91 8.39 -6.33 6.88
N GLU A 92 8.09 -6.61 8.14
CA GLU A 92 9.10 -6.96 9.14
C GLU A 92 9.10 -8.44 9.55
N ASN A 93 8.35 -9.31 8.84
CA ASN A 93 8.17 -10.73 9.18
C ASN A 93 7.53 -10.93 10.57
N ALA A 94 6.57 -10.12 10.91
CA ALA A 94 5.87 -10.16 12.18
C ALA A 94 4.37 -10.45 12.01
N ARG A 95 3.73 -10.93 13.08
CA ARG A 95 2.27 -10.95 13.15
C ARG A 95 1.83 -9.68 13.85
N THR A 96 1.27 -8.76 13.11
CA THR A 96 0.97 -7.42 13.60
C THR A 96 -0.53 -7.18 13.70
N LYS A 97 -0.97 -6.67 14.84
CA LYS A 97 -2.30 -6.08 15.01
C LYS A 97 -2.20 -4.60 14.63
N VAL A 98 -2.90 -4.20 13.60
CA VAL A 98 -2.89 -2.85 13.03
C VAL A 98 -4.29 -2.28 13.00
N THR A 99 -4.40 -0.97 13.20
CA THR A 99 -5.62 -0.20 13.02
C THR A 99 -5.48 0.66 11.76
N LEU A 100 -6.40 0.47 10.83
CA LEU A 100 -6.57 1.35 9.67
C LEU A 100 -7.57 2.44 10.05
N HIS A 101 -7.15 3.70 9.99
CA HIS A 101 -7.97 4.88 10.24
C HIS A 101 -8.40 5.52 8.93
N CYS A 102 -9.66 5.95 8.86
CA CYS A 102 -10.21 6.72 7.75
C CYS A 102 -10.65 8.10 8.27
N ALA A 103 -10.41 9.15 7.50
CA ALA A 103 -10.91 10.50 7.85
C ALA A 103 -12.43 10.60 7.85
N GLU A 104 -13.09 9.76 7.07
CA GLU A 104 -14.53 9.71 6.93
C GLU A 104 -15.10 8.50 7.68
N ALA A 105 -16.36 8.62 8.12
CA ALA A 105 -17.07 7.50 8.74
C ALA A 105 -17.21 6.34 7.74
N ILE A 106 -16.91 5.14 8.19
CA ILE A 106 -16.98 3.92 7.37
C ILE A 106 -18.37 3.32 7.51
N ALA A 107 -19.10 3.23 6.39
CA ALA A 107 -20.40 2.55 6.35
C ALA A 107 -20.25 1.02 6.34
N SER A 108 -19.27 0.50 5.60
CA SER A 108 -18.95 -0.93 5.57
C SER A 108 -17.52 -1.17 5.09
N ALA A 109 -16.97 -2.30 5.52
CA ALA A 109 -15.69 -2.79 5.02
C ALA A 109 -15.76 -4.31 4.81
N GLU A 110 -15.13 -4.77 3.75
CA GLU A 110 -15.02 -6.19 3.41
C GLU A 110 -13.62 -6.51 2.90
N GLU A 111 -13.18 -7.73 3.12
CA GLU A 111 -11.93 -8.21 2.54
C GLU A 111 -12.16 -8.71 1.12
N THR A 112 -11.22 -8.45 0.24
CA THR A 112 -11.27 -8.90 -1.15
C THR A 112 -9.96 -9.60 -1.54
N ASP A 113 -10.00 -10.37 -2.61
CA ASP A 113 -8.78 -10.82 -3.30
C ASP A 113 -8.12 -9.66 -4.09
N LEU A 114 -7.01 -9.96 -4.76
CA LEU A 114 -6.28 -8.97 -5.56
C LEU A 114 -7.05 -8.50 -6.81
N LEU A 115 -8.09 -9.23 -7.21
CA LEU A 115 -9.00 -8.91 -8.31
C LEU A 115 -10.29 -8.23 -7.83
N GLU A 116 -10.33 -7.84 -6.55
CA GLU A 116 -11.44 -7.16 -5.89
C GLU A 116 -12.71 -8.02 -5.69
N ASN A 117 -12.61 -9.35 -5.88
CA ASN A 117 -13.71 -10.24 -5.54
C ASN A 117 -13.83 -10.37 -4.01
N PRO A 118 -15.03 -10.27 -3.44
CA PRO A 118 -15.21 -10.43 -2.00
C PRO A 118 -14.73 -11.80 -1.49
N ILE A 119 -14.06 -11.78 -0.34
CA ILE A 119 -13.72 -12.98 0.43
C ILE A 119 -14.71 -13.10 1.59
N GLU A 120 -15.09 -14.31 1.97
CA GLU A 120 -16.02 -14.52 3.08
C GLU A 120 -15.50 -13.91 4.38
N GLY A 121 -16.35 -13.14 5.05
CA GLY A 121 -16.07 -12.51 6.33
C GLY A 121 -16.16 -10.98 6.25
N ALA A 122 -17.11 -10.40 6.98
CA ALA A 122 -17.16 -8.96 7.16
C ALA A 122 -16.08 -8.51 8.13
N LEU A 123 -15.41 -7.41 7.82
CA LEU A 123 -14.49 -6.77 8.74
C LEU A 123 -15.28 -5.94 9.78
N GLY A 124 -14.84 -6.04 11.03
CA GLY A 124 -15.39 -5.21 12.09
C GLY A 124 -15.03 -3.74 11.87
N VAL A 125 -16.06 -2.92 11.67
CA VAL A 125 -15.91 -1.47 11.57
C VAL A 125 -16.34 -0.83 12.89
N LYS A 126 -15.54 0.09 13.37
CA LYS A 126 -15.82 0.85 14.59
C LYS A 126 -15.65 2.33 14.27
N GLU A 127 -16.77 2.99 13.97
CA GLU A 127 -16.81 4.38 13.50
C GLU A 127 -15.99 4.56 12.19
N ASN A 128 -14.78 5.05 12.30
CA ASN A 128 -13.86 5.28 11.19
C ASN A 128 -12.59 4.42 11.26
N GLU A 129 -12.63 3.32 12.02
CA GLU A 129 -11.50 2.42 12.25
C GLU A 129 -11.82 0.98 11.85
N ILE A 130 -10.81 0.29 11.36
CA ILE A 130 -10.84 -1.14 11.06
C ILE A 130 -9.63 -1.78 11.74
N GLU A 131 -9.86 -2.67 12.69
CA GLU A 131 -8.81 -3.46 13.33
C GLU A 131 -8.53 -4.73 12.50
N LEU A 132 -7.27 -4.98 12.21
CA LEU A 132 -6.80 -6.11 11.42
C LEU A 132 -5.66 -6.82 12.14
N THR A 133 -5.53 -8.12 11.88
CA THR A 133 -4.30 -8.86 12.19
C THR A 133 -3.70 -9.33 10.88
N ILE A 134 -2.50 -8.87 10.57
CA ILE A 134 -1.75 -9.21 9.36
C ILE A 134 -0.65 -10.21 9.76
N LYS A 135 -0.51 -11.28 8.98
CA LYS A 135 0.54 -12.28 9.18
C LYS A 135 1.87 -11.78 8.57
N PRO A 136 2.99 -12.45 8.92
CA PRO A 136 4.28 -12.16 8.30
C PRO A 136 4.20 -12.13 6.77
N TYR A 137 4.61 -11.00 6.18
CA TYR A 137 4.63 -10.75 4.73
C TYR A 137 3.28 -10.93 4.02
N GLU A 138 2.18 -10.90 4.76
CA GLU A 138 0.83 -11.00 4.20
C GLU A 138 0.43 -9.71 3.50
N ILE A 139 -0.20 -9.86 2.34
CA ILE A 139 -0.88 -8.77 1.63
C ILE A 139 -2.37 -8.89 1.92
N ARG A 140 -3.01 -7.80 2.33
CA ARG A 140 -4.45 -7.71 2.56
C ARG A 140 -5.05 -6.64 1.65
N THR A 141 -6.14 -6.97 0.99
CA THR A 141 -6.91 -6.03 0.19
C THR A 141 -8.28 -5.84 0.82
N ILE A 142 -8.66 -4.61 1.03
CA ILE A 142 -9.89 -4.24 1.73
C ILE A 142 -10.67 -3.27 0.86
N ARG A 143 -11.97 -3.51 0.73
CA ARG A 143 -12.90 -2.56 0.16
C ARG A 143 -13.58 -1.79 1.28
N ILE A 144 -13.53 -0.47 1.23
CA ILE A 144 -14.17 0.44 2.17
C ILE A 144 -15.25 1.23 1.44
N ARG A 145 -16.43 1.33 2.06
CA ARG A 145 -17.49 2.25 1.66
C ARG A 145 -17.68 3.27 2.77
N THR A 146 -17.53 4.55 2.45
CA THR A 146 -17.75 5.63 3.40
C THR A 146 -19.23 5.97 3.52
N ALA A 147 -19.62 6.47 4.69
CA ALA A 147 -20.95 7.02 4.88
C ALA A 147 -21.06 8.35 4.08
N LYS A 148 -22.16 8.51 3.36
CA LYS A 148 -22.45 9.75 2.63
C LYS A 148 -22.97 10.82 3.58
#